data_6c925f5308b498425eb55a89a35985fc
#
_entry.id   6c925f5308b498425eb55a89a35985fc
#
_cell.length_a   1.000
_cell.length_b   1.000
_cell.length_c   1.000
_cell.angle_alpha   90.00
_cell.angle_beta   90.00
_cell.angle_gamma   90.00
#
_symmetry.space_group_name_H-M   'P 1'
#
loop_
_entity.id
_entity.type
_entity.pdbx_description
1 polymer ?
#
loop_
_entity_poly.entity_id
_entity_poly.type
_entity_poly.pdbx_seq_one_letter_code
_entity_poly.pdbx_strand_id
1 'polypeptide(L)'
;AIIGETEKNLDVDEEGSSSLGNSGLEKLPEIAALEKEQNIKLTSRGVKYLVHPDKILSGGPPKDGIPSIDNPKYVSVKEADKWIEDNELVLAIIHKGVTRVYPLQVMVWHEIVNDNIAGDPILITYCPLCGSGIAYERKINSEAVEFGTSGKLYNSNLVMYDRKTNSYWTQIDGIAIVGELTGLELKEVSIDTVVWRDWKSVHPESEVLSQTTGFVRPYGRDPYGNYYEDSFVLFPVENTDNRIHPKTVIFGVEINGVHKAYKEDDIKKTGLIEDTVAGVKVKLERDNAGIVKITNTASGEEIVKERDFWFAWYAFHPNTEVYNP
;
A
#
# COMPACT_ATOMS: atom_id res chain seq x y z
N ALA A 1 3.54 29.02 5.08
CA ALA A 1 4.80 29.67 4.77
C ALA A 1 5.68 29.68 6.02
N ILE A 2 6.55 28.72 6.18
CA ILE A 2 7.78 28.87 6.93
C ILE A 2 8.78 27.95 6.23
N ILE A 3 9.61 28.58 5.41
CA ILE A 3 10.86 28.04 4.93
C ILE A 3 11.86 28.41 6.02
N GLY A 4 12.42 27.45 6.68
CA GLY A 4 13.44 27.58 7.70
C GLY A 4 14.38 26.40 7.61
N GLU A 5 15.50 26.68 6.99
CA GLU A 5 16.83 26.06 7.09
C GLU A 5 16.97 24.55 7.24
N THR A 6 17.50 23.99 6.17
CA THR A 6 18.09 22.66 6.07
C THR A 6 19.27 22.51 7.03
N GLU A 7 19.11 21.84 8.13
CA GLU A 7 20.21 21.18 8.81
C GLU A 7 20.05 19.66 8.73
N LYS A 8 21.08 19.08 8.16
CA LYS A 8 21.39 17.68 8.04
C LYS A 8 21.39 17.03 9.43
N ASN A 9 20.39 16.23 9.75
CA ASN A 9 20.57 15.14 10.69
C ASN A 9 19.66 13.99 10.29
N LEU A 10 20.26 13.00 9.65
CA LEU A 10 19.75 11.65 9.61
C LEU A 10 20.00 11.06 11.01
N ASP A 11 19.14 11.39 11.96
CA ASP A 11 19.02 10.60 13.17
C ASP A 11 18.33 9.28 12.80
N VAL A 12 19.16 8.33 12.39
CA VAL A 12 18.87 6.93 12.69
C VAL A 12 19.04 6.88 14.21
N ASP A 13 17.91 6.81 14.91
CA ASP A 13 17.85 6.82 16.37
C ASP A 13 19.00 5.99 16.94
N GLU A 14 19.88 6.62 17.69
CA GLU A 14 21.03 5.97 18.33
C GLU A 14 20.65 4.94 19.42
N GLU A 15 19.38 4.70 19.66
CA GLU A 15 18.90 3.72 20.64
C GLU A 15 18.86 2.26 20.12
N GLY A 16 19.27 1.98 18.88
CA GLY A 16 19.38 0.63 18.33
C GLY A 16 20.73 -0.06 18.47
N SER A 17 21.74 0.60 19.05
CA SER A 17 23.10 0.05 19.20
C SER A 17 23.38 -0.49 20.61
N SER A 18 22.42 -1.19 21.21
CA SER A 18 22.77 -2.11 22.30
C SER A 18 23.23 -3.42 21.68
N SER A 19 24.46 -3.81 21.96
CA SER A 19 25.11 -5.08 21.68
C SER A 19 24.14 -6.26 21.78
N LEU A 20 23.40 -6.53 20.71
CA LEU A 20 22.80 -7.84 20.53
C LEU A 20 23.93 -8.76 20.08
N GLY A 21 24.30 -9.63 20.99
CA GLY A 21 25.22 -10.71 20.74
C GLY A 21 24.85 -11.41 19.45
N ASN A 22 25.88 -11.81 18.75
CA ASN A 22 25.88 -12.63 17.54
C ASN A 22 25.00 -13.89 17.73
N SER A 23 23.67 -13.71 17.77
CA SER A 23 22.71 -14.80 17.66
C SER A 23 22.72 -15.20 16.20
N GLY A 24 23.34 -16.34 15.92
CA GLY A 24 23.48 -16.93 14.60
C GLY A 24 22.13 -17.14 13.91
N LEU A 25 21.60 -16.10 13.31
CA LEU A 25 20.66 -16.19 12.22
C LEU A 25 21.48 -16.65 11.01
N GLU A 26 21.52 -17.96 10.77
CA GLU A 26 21.95 -18.49 9.46
C GLU A 26 21.15 -17.72 8.42
N LYS A 27 21.84 -17.00 7.52
CA LYS A 27 21.20 -16.30 6.41
C LYS A 27 20.39 -17.33 5.63
N LEU A 28 19.08 -17.16 5.58
CA LEU A 28 18.23 -18.02 4.78
C LEU A 28 18.71 -17.98 3.33
N PRO A 29 18.74 -19.12 2.62
CA PRO A 29 19.17 -19.20 1.23
C PRO A 29 18.45 -18.18 0.31
N GLU A 30 17.19 -17.90 0.62
CA GLU A 30 16.35 -16.92 -0.11
C GLU A 30 16.86 -15.48 0.04
N ILE A 31 17.27 -15.05 1.23
CA ILE A 31 17.85 -13.72 1.44
C ILE A 31 19.18 -13.57 0.70
N ALA A 32 20.01 -14.62 0.72
CA ALA A 32 21.29 -14.62 0.01
C ALA A 32 21.13 -14.61 -1.51
N ALA A 33 20.06 -15.21 -2.04
CA ALA A 33 19.72 -15.16 -3.46
C ALA A 33 19.25 -13.77 -3.88
N LEU A 34 18.34 -13.14 -3.11
CA LEU A 34 17.85 -11.78 -3.34
C LEU A 34 18.98 -10.74 -3.25
N GLU A 35 19.93 -10.90 -2.33
CA GLU A 35 21.11 -10.02 -2.24
C GLU A 35 21.94 -9.99 -3.53
N LYS A 36 21.96 -11.07 -4.28
CA LYS A 36 22.70 -11.17 -5.57
C LYS A 36 21.92 -10.56 -6.75
N GLU A 37 20.61 -10.65 -6.73
CA GLU A 37 19.76 -10.22 -7.85
C GLU A 37 19.41 -8.73 -7.81
N GLN A 38 19.37 -8.09 -6.64
CA GLN A 38 18.80 -6.75 -6.46
C GLN A 38 19.81 -5.61 -6.23
N ASN A 39 21.11 -5.79 -6.48
CA ASN A 39 22.13 -4.74 -6.28
C ASN A 39 22.10 -4.06 -4.90
N ILE A 40 21.90 -4.84 -3.83
CA ILE A 40 21.90 -4.33 -2.46
C ILE A 40 23.26 -3.69 -2.16
N LYS A 41 23.22 -2.45 -1.69
CA LYS A 41 24.40 -1.64 -1.34
C LYS A 41 24.50 -1.48 0.16
N LEU A 42 25.67 -1.05 0.62
CA LEU A 42 25.95 -0.73 2.01
C LEU A 42 26.27 0.74 2.18
N THR A 43 25.74 1.36 3.22
CA THR A 43 26.20 2.67 3.67
C THR A 43 27.60 2.56 4.27
N SER A 44 28.27 3.70 4.53
CA SER A 44 29.56 3.73 5.23
C SER A 44 29.52 3.12 6.63
N ARG A 45 28.34 3.03 7.24
CA ARG A 45 28.07 2.40 8.54
C ARG A 45 27.62 0.94 8.45
N GLY A 46 27.61 0.35 7.26
CA GLY A 46 27.25 -1.06 7.03
C GLY A 46 25.75 -1.34 6.98
N VAL A 47 24.90 -0.33 6.88
CA VAL A 47 23.45 -0.53 6.71
C VAL A 47 23.15 -0.89 5.26
N LYS A 48 22.43 -1.97 5.04
CA LYS A 48 21.97 -2.40 3.71
C LYS A 48 20.91 -1.46 3.16
N TYR A 49 20.92 -1.23 1.85
CA TYR A 49 19.86 -0.49 1.17
C TYR A 49 19.72 -0.87 -0.31
N LEU A 50 18.49 -0.79 -0.81
CA LEU A 50 18.13 -0.74 -2.23
C LEU A 50 17.90 0.71 -2.66
N VAL A 51 17.21 1.48 -1.83
CA VAL A 51 16.99 2.91 -1.99
C VAL A 51 17.94 3.65 -1.06
N HIS A 52 18.76 4.57 -1.63
CA HIS A 52 19.68 5.34 -0.80
C HIS A 52 18.90 6.13 0.27
N PRO A 53 19.33 6.11 1.55
CA PRO A 53 18.60 6.78 2.64
C PRO A 53 18.29 8.27 2.38
N ASP A 54 19.14 8.99 1.64
CA ASP A 54 18.92 10.42 1.30
C ASP A 54 17.69 10.64 0.40
N LYS A 55 17.16 9.60 -0.23
CA LYS A 55 15.94 9.65 -1.04
C LYS A 55 14.67 9.43 -0.22
N ILE A 56 14.81 9.03 1.03
CA ILE A 56 13.73 8.77 1.96
C ILE A 56 13.51 10.03 2.79
N LEU A 57 12.45 10.77 2.45
CA LEU A 57 12.19 12.11 2.97
C LEU A 57 11.29 12.07 4.21
N SER A 58 11.43 13.07 5.08
CA SER A 58 10.47 13.25 6.18
C SER A 58 9.11 13.68 5.64
N GLY A 59 8.05 12.99 6.09
CA GLY A 59 6.66 13.35 5.80
C GLY A 59 6.07 14.38 6.77
N GLY A 60 6.83 14.78 7.80
CA GLY A 60 6.42 15.69 8.86
C GLY A 60 6.15 15.00 10.19
N PRO A 61 5.23 14.03 10.31
CA PRO A 61 5.04 13.27 11.54
C PRO A 61 6.29 12.48 11.92
N PRO A 62 6.58 12.30 13.22
CA PRO A 62 7.61 11.38 13.66
C PRO A 62 7.18 9.92 13.43
N LYS A 63 8.09 8.98 13.68
CA LYS A 63 7.80 7.55 13.70
C LYS A 63 6.61 7.26 14.62
N ASP A 64 5.62 6.50 14.12
CA ASP A 64 4.32 6.25 14.76
C ASP A 64 3.49 7.52 15.09
N GLY A 65 3.85 8.67 14.54
CA GLY A 65 3.06 9.91 14.68
C GLY A 65 1.68 9.81 14.02
N ILE A 66 1.58 8.95 12.99
CA ILE A 66 0.33 8.40 12.48
C ILE A 66 0.25 6.98 13.04
N PRO A 67 -0.52 6.73 14.12
CA PRO A 67 -0.46 5.46 14.83
C PRO A 67 -1.18 4.36 14.04
N SER A 68 -0.52 3.23 13.84
CA SER A 68 -1.16 2.02 13.30
C SER A 68 -2.24 1.47 14.24
N ILE A 69 -3.22 0.75 13.68
CA ILE A 69 -4.22 0.01 14.45
C ILE A 69 -3.72 -1.43 14.62
N ASP A 70 -3.30 -1.78 15.83
CA ASP A 70 -2.70 -3.09 16.11
C ASP A 70 -3.69 -4.06 16.77
N ASN A 71 -4.82 -3.55 17.25
CA ASN A 71 -5.89 -4.34 17.86
C ASN A 71 -7.25 -3.89 17.31
N PRO A 72 -7.50 -4.14 16.02
CA PRO A 72 -8.70 -3.66 15.34
C PRO A 72 -9.97 -4.20 15.99
N LYS A 73 -11.00 -3.35 16.05
CA LYS A 73 -12.35 -3.69 16.50
C LYS A 73 -13.30 -3.54 15.34
N TYR A 74 -14.28 -4.39 15.27
CA TYR A 74 -15.21 -4.46 14.16
C TYR A 74 -16.65 -4.24 14.64
N VAL A 75 -17.45 -3.70 13.75
CA VAL A 75 -18.89 -3.54 13.88
C VAL A 75 -19.59 -4.16 12.67
N SER A 76 -20.90 -4.37 12.78
CA SER A 76 -21.71 -4.83 11.66
C SER A 76 -21.88 -3.75 10.59
N VAL A 77 -22.20 -4.14 9.35
CA VAL A 77 -22.59 -3.21 8.28
C VAL A 77 -23.70 -2.26 8.74
N LYS A 78 -24.71 -2.75 9.45
CA LYS A 78 -25.81 -1.92 9.98
C LYS A 78 -25.36 -0.84 10.96
N GLU A 79 -24.32 -1.10 11.74
CA GLU A 79 -23.76 -0.10 12.66
C GLU A 79 -22.87 0.89 11.93
N ALA A 80 -22.07 0.41 11.00
CA ALA A 80 -21.18 1.23 10.17
C ALA A 80 -21.98 2.19 9.27
N ASP A 81 -23.12 1.76 8.76
CA ASP A 81 -24.01 2.54 7.90
C ASP A 81 -24.62 3.78 8.57
N LYS A 82 -24.41 3.93 9.88
CA LYS A 82 -24.83 5.14 10.61
C LYS A 82 -23.85 6.30 10.48
N TRP A 83 -22.63 6.02 10.02
CA TRP A 83 -21.54 7.00 9.98
C TRP A 83 -20.66 6.91 8.70
N ILE A 84 -20.87 5.92 7.83
CA ILE A 84 -20.28 5.89 6.49
C ILE A 84 -21.35 6.30 5.49
N GLU A 85 -21.07 7.34 4.72
CA GLU A 85 -21.98 7.78 3.66
C GLU A 85 -21.93 6.84 2.45
N ASP A 86 -23.04 6.71 1.74
CA ASP A 86 -23.21 5.77 0.62
C ASP A 86 -22.13 5.88 -0.48
N ASN A 87 -21.63 7.09 -0.72
CA ASN A 87 -20.65 7.38 -1.75
C ASN A 87 -19.18 7.35 -1.26
N GLU A 88 -18.96 7.09 0.04
CA GLU A 88 -17.61 6.99 0.55
C GLU A 88 -16.90 5.74 0.03
N LEU A 89 -15.58 5.86 -0.09
CA LEU A 89 -14.72 4.74 -0.46
C LEU A 89 -14.28 3.96 0.79
N VAL A 90 -14.19 2.66 0.61
CA VAL A 90 -13.71 1.73 1.62
C VAL A 90 -12.72 0.75 0.98
N LEU A 91 -11.74 0.28 1.75
CA LEU A 91 -10.99 -0.91 1.38
C LEU A 91 -11.81 -2.13 1.77
N ALA A 92 -11.88 -3.11 0.90
CA ALA A 92 -12.64 -4.34 1.13
C ALA A 92 -11.82 -5.57 0.74
N ILE A 93 -11.83 -6.57 1.59
CA ILE A 93 -11.08 -7.82 1.40
C ILE A 93 -12.00 -9.02 1.62
N ILE A 94 -11.84 -10.03 0.76
CA ILE A 94 -12.42 -11.36 0.93
C ILE A 94 -11.26 -12.33 1.11
N HIS A 95 -11.08 -12.83 2.32
CA HIS A 95 -9.99 -13.74 2.62
C HIS A 95 -10.51 -15.00 3.33
N LYS A 96 -10.35 -16.16 2.70
CA LYS A 96 -10.80 -17.46 3.21
C LYS A 96 -12.26 -17.46 3.69
N GLY A 97 -13.13 -16.77 2.95
CA GLY A 97 -14.56 -16.67 3.25
C GLY A 97 -14.94 -15.63 4.30
N VAL A 98 -13.99 -14.92 4.87
CA VAL A 98 -14.24 -13.77 5.74
C VAL A 98 -14.20 -12.49 4.90
N THR A 99 -15.25 -11.65 5.03
CA THR A 99 -15.34 -10.35 4.38
C THR A 99 -15.08 -9.25 5.40
N ARG A 100 -14.09 -8.38 5.14
CA ARG A 100 -13.74 -7.23 5.98
C ARG A 100 -13.67 -5.94 5.20
N VAL A 101 -14.00 -4.86 5.89
CA VAL A 101 -14.04 -3.50 5.32
C VAL A 101 -13.27 -2.55 6.23
N TYR A 102 -12.45 -1.70 5.60
CA TYR A 102 -11.66 -0.66 6.26
C TYR A 102 -12.03 0.69 5.64
N PRO A 103 -12.89 1.48 6.30
CA PRO A 103 -13.35 2.76 5.77
C PRO A 103 -12.18 3.75 5.60
N LEU A 104 -12.08 4.40 4.43
CA LEU A 104 -10.99 5.34 4.18
C LEU A 104 -11.01 6.52 5.14
N GLN A 105 -12.18 6.94 5.63
CA GLN A 105 -12.30 7.98 6.67
C GLN A 105 -11.60 7.60 7.99
N VAL A 106 -11.34 6.30 8.22
CA VAL A 106 -10.53 5.80 9.35
C VAL A 106 -9.09 5.63 8.90
N MET A 107 -8.88 4.98 7.75
CA MET A 107 -7.54 4.66 7.24
C MET A 107 -6.68 5.89 6.99
N VAL A 108 -7.25 7.02 6.58
CA VAL A 108 -6.51 8.29 6.36
C VAL A 108 -5.83 8.82 7.62
N TRP A 109 -6.25 8.39 8.81
CA TRP A 109 -5.69 8.78 10.11
C TRP A 109 -4.73 7.76 10.72
N HIS A 110 -4.66 6.55 10.13
CA HIS A 110 -3.90 5.43 10.69
C HIS A 110 -2.94 4.78 9.70
N GLU A 111 -3.28 4.82 8.41
CA GLU A 111 -2.51 4.29 7.27
C GLU A 111 -2.23 2.77 7.33
N ILE A 112 -2.12 2.18 8.53
CA ILE A 112 -1.77 0.77 8.75
C ILE A 112 -2.72 0.11 9.74
N VAL A 113 -3.20 -1.10 9.39
CA VAL A 113 -3.87 -2.02 10.32
C VAL A 113 -3.12 -3.36 10.34
N ASN A 114 -2.62 -3.74 11.51
CA ASN A 114 -2.06 -5.07 11.75
C ASN A 114 -3.18 -6.02 12.13
N ASP A 115 -3.78 -6.67 11.15
CA ASP A 115 -4.97 -7.51 11.32
C ASP A 115 -4.63 -9.01 11.40
N ASN A 116 -5.65 -9.80 11.76
CA ASN A 116 -5.67 -11.24 11.64
C ASN A 116 -7.02 -11.66 11.02
N ILE A 117 -7.00 -12.18 9.80
CA ILE A 117 -8.20 -12.57 9.07
C ILE A 117 -8.19 -14.08 8.86
N ALA A 118 -9.23 -14.74 9.35
CA ALA A 118 -9.34 -16.21 9.27
C ALA A 118 -8.08 -16.96 9.78
N GLY A 119 -7.39 -16.41 10.79
CA GLY A 119 -6.18 -16.98 11.38
C GLY A 119 -4.88 -16.56 10.68
N ASP A 120 -4.94 -15.85 9.56
CA ASP A 120 -3.76 -15.32 8.89
C ASP A 120 -3.43 -13.90 9.34
N PRO A 121 -2.16 -13.60 9.64
CA PRO A 121 -1.71 -12.25 9.91
C PRO A 121 -1.65 -11.45 8.59
N ILE A 122 -2.52 -10.47 8.46
CA ILE A 122 -2.67 -9.62 7.28
C ILE A 122 -2.35 -8.17 7.65
N LEU A 123 -1.56 -7.53 6.82
CA LEU A 123 -1.25 -6.11 6.87
C LEU A 123 -2.18 -5.39 5.89
N ILE A 124 -2.99 -4.47 6.39
CA ILE A 124 -3.79 -3.58 5.55
C ILE A 124 -3.11 -2.22 5.55
N THR A 125 -2.87 -1.67 4.38
CA THR A 125 -2.19 -0.38 4.24
C THR A 125 -3.01 0.58 3.37
N TYR A 126 -2.89 1.86 3.66
CA TYR A 126 -3.43 2.92 2.84
C TYR A 126 -2.47 4.11 2.79
N CYS A 127 -2.08 4.52 1.59
CA CYS A 127 -1.33 5.76 1.36
C CYS A 127 -2.27 6.82 0.78
N PRO A 128 -2.74 7.80 1.57
CA PRO A 128 -3.66 8.84 1.08
C PRO A 128 -3.06 9.65 -0.06
N LEU A 129 -1.76 9.94 -0.01
CA LEU A 129 -1.06 10.70 -1.06
C LEU A 129 -1.09 9.99 -2.42
N CYS A 130 -1.08 8.65 -2.40
CA CYS A 130 -1.05 7.81 -3.60
C CYS A 130 -2.44 7.34 -4.04
N GLY A 131 -3.47 7.50 -3.18
CA GLY A 131 -4.77 6.88 -3.36
C GLY A 131 -4.73 5.35 -3.35
N SER A 132 -3.70 4.79 -2.72
CA SER A 132 -3.31 3.37 -2.79
C SER A 132 -3.69 2.61 -1.53
N GLY A 133 -4.49 1.56 -1.68
CA GLY A 133 -4.81 0.60 -0.62
C GLY A 133 -4.32 -0.79 -1.00
N ILE A 134 -3.37 -1.35 -0.25
CA ILE A 134 -2.74 -2.64 -0.54
C ILE A 134 -2.71 -3.48 0.73
N ALA A 135 -2.88 -4.78 0.56
CA ALA A 135 -2.79 -5.74 1.66
C ALA A 135 -1.66 -6.75 1.41
N TYR A 136 -1.03 -7.17 2.51
CA TYR A 136 0.06 -8.14 2.48
C TYR A 136 -0.10 -9.21 3.57
N GLU A 137 0.44 -10.41 3.33
CA GLU A 137 0.74 -11.32 4.43
C GLU A 137 1.86 -10.72 5.26
N ARG A 138 1.61 -10.36 6.54
CA ARG A 138 2.64 -9.81 7.44
C ARG A 138 3.42 -10.91 8.15
N LYS A 139 3.99 -11.82 7.34
CA LYS A 139 4.85 -12.91 7.79
C LYS A 139 6.27 -12.72 7.28
N ILE A 140 7.24 -12.77 8.19
CA ILE A 140 8.66 -12.77 7.86
C ILE A 140 9.24 -14.05 8.49
N ASN A 141 9.80 -14.94 7.66
CA ASN A 141 10.31 -16.23 8.11
C ASN A 141 9.25 -17.05 8.90
N SER A 142 8.01 -17.08 8.41
CA SER A 142 6.86 -17.75 9.03
C SER A 142 6.38 -17.13 10.36
N GLU A 143 6.99 -16.07 10.84
CA GLU A 143 6.55 -15.34 12.02
C GLU A 143 5.69 -14.14 11.65
N ALA A 144 4.60 -13.93 12.41
CA ALA A 144 3.79 -12.72 12.27
C ALA A 144 4.57 -11.50 12.80
N VAL A 145 4.65 -10.45 11.99
CA VAL A 145 5.34 -9.20 12.32
C VAL A 145 4.37 -8.04 12.24
N GLU A 146 4.47 -7.10 13.16
CA GLU A 146 3.73 -5.85 13.13
C GLU A 146 4.50 -4.78 12.37
N PHE A 147 3.75 -3.94 11.67
CA PHE A 147 4.28 -2.79 10.93
C PHE A 147 3.74 -1.49 11.53
N GLY A 148 4.52 -0.44 11.40
CA GLY A 148 4.15 0.92 11.79
C GLY A 148 4.51 1.93 10.72
N THR A 149 4.05 3.16 10.89
CA THR A 149 4.41 4.28 10.01
C THR A 149 5.76 4.84 10.43
N SER A 150 6.68 4.99 9.48
CA SER A 150 8.00 5.54 9.77
C SER A 150 8.01 7.07 9.88
N GLY A 151 6.93 7.74 9.44
CA GLY A 151 6.90 9.19 9.25
C GLY A 151 7.69 9.65 8.03
N LYS A 152 8.13 8.73 7.19
CA LYS A 152 8.94 8.99 6.00
C LYS A 152 8.21 8.58 4.73
N LEU A 153 8.68 9.15 3.62
CA LEU A 153 8.15 8.92 2.28
C LEU A 153 9.30 8.65 1.29
N TYR A 154 9.03 7.80 0.32
CA TYR A 154 9.84 7.60 -0.86
C TYR A 154 8.93 7.63 -2.09
N ASN A 155 9.30 8.40 -3.13
CA ASN A 155 8.42 8.63 -4.28
C ASN A 155 7.00 9.07 -3.89
N SER A 156 6.88 9.93 -2.86
CA SER A 156 5.58 10.36 -2.30
C SER A 156 4.73 9.23 -1.69
N ASN A 157 5.25 8.02 -1.60
CA ASN A 157 4.60 6.84 -1.04
C ASN A 157 5.02 6.60 0.42
N LEU A 158 4.11 6.08 1.22
CA LEU A 158 4.34 5.69 2.61
C LEU A 158 5.53 4.72 2.72
N VAL A 159 6.51 5.07 3.53
CA VAL A 159 7.54 4.14 3.99
C VAL A 159 7.10 3.57 5.33
N MET A 160 6.83 2.28 5.35
CA MET A 160 6.53 1.53 6.57
C MET A 160 7.82 1.07 7.24
N TYR A 161 7.74 0.65 8.49
CA TYR A 161 8.82 -0.11 9.13
C TYR A 161 8.26 -1.35 9.82
N ASP A 162 9.02 -2.42 9.86
CA ASP A 162 8.68 -3.57 10.71
C ASP A 162 9.19 -3.37 12.14
N ARG A 163 8.39 -3.76 13.13
CA ARG A 163 8.73 -3.59 14.55
C ARG A 163 9.75 -4.59 15.08
N LYS A 164 10.11 -5.60 14.28
CA LYS A 164 11.07 -6.62 14.69
C LYS A 164 12.51 -6.18 14.41
N THR A 165 12.78 -5.66 13.21
CA THR A 165 14.14 -5.29 12.77
C THR A 165 14.32 -3.80 12.54
N ASN A 166 13.23 -3.01 12.54
CA ASN A 166 13.20 -1.62 12.11
C ASN A 166 13.66 -1.40 10.66
N SER A 167 13.60 -2.41 9.80
CA SER A 167 13.83 -2.22 8.37
C SER A 167 12.71 -1.39 7.76
N TYR A 168 13.04 -0.57 6.77
CA TYR A 168 12.08 0.26 6.04
C TYR A 168 11.58 -0.45 4.80
N TRP A 169 10.28 -0.29 4.52
CA TRP A 169 9.55 -0.97 3.46
C TRP A 169 8.74 0.04 2.64
N THR A 170 8.73 -0.11 1.32
CA THR A 170 7.76 0.62 0.48
C THR A 170 6.35 0.05 0.67
N GLN A 171 5.35 0.91 0.68
CA GLN A 171 3.96 0.45 0.79
C GLN A 171 3.46 -0.09 -0.56
N ILE A 172 3.87 0.51 -1.68
CA ILE A 172 3.45 0.12 -3.04
C ILE A 172 3.98 -1.28 -3.40
N ASP A 173 5.30 -1.50 -3.32
CA ASP A 173 5.88 -2.78 -3.77
C ASP A 173 5.99 -3.82 -2.64
N GLY A 174 5.77 -3.43 -1.39
CA GLY A 174 5.97 -4.32 -0.25
C GLY A 174 7.41 -4.78 -0.06
N ILE A 175 8.39 -4.02 -0.57
CA ILE A 175 9.81 -4.39 -0.55
C ILE A 175 10.53 -3.68 0.59
N ALA A 176 11.36 -4.42 1.33
CA ALA A 176 12.30 -3.85 2.29
C ALA A 176 13.42 -3.11 1.55
N ILE A 177 13.52 -1.80 1.77
CA ILE A 177 14.42 -0.91 1.02
C ILE A 177 15.65 -0.45 1.80
N VAL A 178 15.60 -0.48 3.14
CA VAL A 178 16.71 -0.14 4.03
C VAL A 178 16.65 -1.02 5.29
N GLY A 179 17.78 -1.50 5.76
CA GLY A 179 17.92 -2.22 7.01
C GLY A 179 18.29 -3.69 6.83
N GLU A 180 18.08 -4.47 7.87
CA GLU A 180 18.48 -5.89 7.93
C GLU A 180 17.80 -6.73 6.84
N LEU A 181 16.51 -6.48 6.62
CA LEU A 181 15.67 -7.26 5.71
C LEU A 181 15.65 -6.73 4.27
N THR A 182 16.53 -5.78 3.93
CA THR A 182 16.61 -5.19 2.60
C THR A 182 16.59 -6.25 1.49
N GLY A 183 15.68 -6.09 0.53
CA GLY A 183 15.47 -7.01 -0.59
C GLY A 183 14.40 -8.07 -0.34
N LEU A 184 13.90 -8.20 0.89
CA LEU A 184 12.76 -9.08 1.15
C LEU A 184 11.47 -8.42 0.66
N GLU A 185 10.57 -9.21 0.10
CA GLU A 185 9.28 -8.80 -0.41
C GLU A 185 8.16 -9.47 0.36
N LEU A 186 7.12 -8.71 0.73
CA LEU A 186 5.91 -9.24 1.33
C LEU A 186 5.01 -9.82 0.24
N LYS A 187 4.32 -10.89 0.57
CA LYS A 187 3.35 -11.47 -0.35
C LYS A 187 2.05 -10.66 -0.32
N GLU A 188 1.68 -10.13 -1.46
CA GLU A 188 0.45 -9.36 -1.63
C GLU A 188 -0.80 -10.24 -1.48
N VAL A 189 -1.85 -9.66 -0.93
CA VAL A 189 -3.18 -10.24 -0.79
C VAL A 189 -4.18 -9.33 -1.48
N SER A 190 -5.06 -9.88 -2.28
CA SER A 190 -6.05 -9.09 -3.02
C SER A 190 -6.94 -8.27 -2.08
N ILE A 191 -6.99 -6.97 -2.33
CA ILE A 191 -7.86 -6.00 -1.65
C ILE A 191 -8.37 -5.01 -2.70
N ASP A 192 -9.58 -4.52 -2.52
CA ASP A 192 -10.21 -3.60 -3.45
C ASP A 192 -10.61 -2.29 -2.75
N THR A 193 -10.49 -1.17 -3.46
CA THR A 193 -11.10 0.10 -3.06
C THR A 193 -12.43 0.24 -3.78
N VAL A 194 -13.51 0.25 -3.04
CA VAL A 194 -14.87 0.21 -3.55
C VAL A 194 -15.75 1.26 -2.90
N VAL A 195 -16.89 1.56 -3.52
CA VAL A 195 -17.91 2.46 -2.96
C VAL A 195 -18.71 1.70 -1.90
N TRP A 196 -18.90 2.29 -0.73
CA TRP A 196 -19.60 1.66 0.39
C TRP A 196 -20.98 1.13 0.04
N ARG A 197 -21.81 1.93 -0.67
CA ARG A 197 -23.15 1.53 -1.11
C ARG A 197 -23.13 0.24 -1.95
N ASP A 198 -22.19 0.14 -2.89
CA ASP A 198 -22.10 -1.02 -3.78
C ASP A 198 -21.68 -2.26 -2.99
N TRP A 199 -20.64 -2.13 -2.17
CA TRP A 199 -20.16 -3.23 -1.34
C TRP A 199 -21.20 -3.76 -0.36
N LYS A 200 -21.81 -2.90 0.47
CA LYS A 200 -22.79 -3.34 1.49
C LYS A 200 -24.01 -4.00 0.90
N SER A 201 -24.36 -3.67 -0.36
CA SER A 201 -25.51 -4.28 -1.05
C SER A 201 -25.28 -5.74 -1.42
N VAL A 202 -24.02 -6.12 -1.64
CA VAL A 202 -23.61 -7.49 -2.04
C VAL A 202 -23.10 -8.29 -0.83
N HIS A 203 -22.43 -7.63 0.11
CA HIS A 203 -21.79 -8.22 1.28
C HIS A 203 -22.30 -7.64 2.60
N PRO A 204 -23.59 -7.80 2.93
CA PRO A 204 -24.19 -7.25 4.17
C PRO A 204 -23.68 -7.92 5.45
N GLU A 205 -23.00 -9.07 5.32
CA GLU A 205 -22.41 -9.84 6.42
C GLU A 205 -21.02 -9.36 6.84
N SER A 206 -20.46 -8.38 6.13
CA SER A 206 -19.07 -7.92 6.35
C SER A 206 -18.84 -7.39 7.76
N GLU A 207 -17.66 -7.66 8.27
CA GLU A 207 -17.12 -7.00 9.45
C GLU A 207 -16.47 -5.67 9.04
N VAL A 208 -16.86 -4.57 9.67
CA VAL A 208 -16.39 -3.23 9.32
C VAL A 208 -15.50 -2.69 10.44
N LEU A 209 -14.29 -2.24 10.11
CA LEU A 209 -13.38 -1.62 11.08
C LEU A 209 -14.08 -0.44 11.75
N SER A 210 -14.14 -0.48 13.08
CA SER A 210 -14.85 0.54 13.85
C SER A 210 -14.01 1.80 14.06
N GLN A 211 -14.67 2.89 14.43
CA GLN A 211 -14.01 4.11 14.89
C GLN A 211 -13.42 3.99 16.31
N THR A 212 -13.66 2.84 17.00
CA THR A 212 -13.07 2.55 18.31
C THR A 212 -11.68 1.97 18.14
N THR A 213 -10.73 2.80 17.74
CA THR A 213 -9.37 2.41 17.41
C THR A 213 -8.39 2.48 18.59
N GLY A 214 -8.82 3.05 19.72
CA GLY A 214 -7.93 3.38 20.85
C GLY A 214 -7.33 4.78 20.76
N PHE A 215 -7.56 5.50 19.66
CA PHE A 215 -7.08 6.86 19.44
C PHE A 215 -8.23 7.83 19.22
N VAL A 216 -8.03 9.09 19.57
CA VAL A 216 -9.00 10.15 19.29
C VAL A 216 -8.60 10.85 18.00
N ARG A 217 -9.43 10.69 16.97
CA ARG A 217 -9.28 11.31 15.66
C ARG A 217 -10.62 11.85 15.17
N PRO A 218 -10.65 12.93 14.39
CA PRO A 218 -11.89 13.46 13.82
C PRO A 218 -12.30 12.65 12.56
N TYR A 219 -12.67 11.38 12.77
CA TYR A 219 -13.12 10.51 11.68
C TYR A 219 -14.28 11.15 10.90
N GLY A 220 -14.31 10.93 9.58
CA GLY A 220 -15.22 11.60 8.67
C GLY A 220 -14.73 12.98 8.20
N ARG A 221 -13.60 13.48 8.75
CA ARG A 221 -12.92 14.68 8.24
C ARG A 221 -11.57 14.28 7.64
N ASP A 222 -11.43 14.50 6.34
CA ASP A 222 -10.18 14.20 5.65
C ASP A 222 -9.14 15.31 5.89
N PRO A 223 -7.93 14.99 6.39
CA PRO A 223 -6.89 16.00 6.63
C PRO A 223 -6.23 16.52 5.36
N TYR A 224 -6.41 15.85 4.21
CA TYR A 224 -5.77 16.20 2.94
C TYR A 224 -6.60 17.19 2.10
N GLY A 225 -7.89 17.42 2.45
CA GLY A 225 -8.74 18.41 1.80
C GLY A 225 -8.84 18.20 0.28
N ASN A 226 -8.49 19.24 -0.50
CA ASN A 226 -8.60 19.21 -1.97
C ASN A 226 -7.41 18.50 -2.68
N TYR A 227 -6.52 17.87 -1.93
CA TYR A 227 -5.32 17.23 -2.51
C TYR A 227 -5.66 16.27 -3.64
N TYR A 228 -6.76 15.56 -3.54
CA TYR A 228 -7.15 14.51 -4.51
C TYR A 228 -7.59 15.05 -5.88
N GLU A 229 -7.98 16.32 -5.93
CA GLU A 229 -8.46 17.00 -7.14
C GLU A 229 -7.36 17.88 -7.79
N ASP A 230 -6.36 18.26 -7.00
CA ASP A 230 -5.26 19.12 -7.45
C ASP A 230 -4.21 18.30 -8.24
N SER A 231 -3.61 18.90 -9.26
CA SER A 231 -2.49 18.30 -10.01
C SER A 231 -1.17 18.30 -9.23
N PHE A 232 -1.10 19.01 -8.10
CA PHE A 232 0.10 19.13 -7.30
C PHE A 232 0.44 17.82 -6.58
N VAL A 233 1.67 17.32 -6.79
CA VAL A 233 2.24 16.19 -6.05
C VAL A 233 3.04 16.75 -4.89
N LEU A 234 2.63 16.42 -3.66
CA LEU A 234 3.13 17.06 -2.44
C LEU A 234 4.62 16.79 -2.16
N PHE A 235 5.09 15.60 -2.49
CA PHE A 235 6.49 15.21 -2.33
C PHE A 235 7.11 14.80 -3.66
N PRO A 236 8.43 15.00 -3.85
CA PRO A 236 9.08 14.68 -5.11
C PRO A 236 9.04 13.19 -5.44
N VAL A 237 8.97 12.89 -6.72
CA VAL A 237 9.04 11.55 -7.30
C VAL A 237 10.18 11.46 -8.32
N GLU A 238 10.77 10.28 -8.48
CA GLU A 238 11.90 10.09 -9.38
C GLU A 238 11.49 10.07 -10.85
N ASN A 239 10.33 9.49 -11.14
CA ASN A 239 9.81 9.39 -12.49
C ASN A 239 8.47 10.10 -12.59
N THR A 240 8.30 10.90 -13.63
CA THR A 240 7.08 11.66 -13.91
C THR A 240 6.58 11.40 -15.31
N ASP A 241 5.26 11.45 -15.50
CA ASP A 241 4.63 11.32 -16.79
C ASP A 241 3.39 12.22 -16.89
N ASN A 242 3.25 12.92 -18.00
CA ASN A 242 2.21 13.90 -18.23
C ASN A 242 1.14 13.44 -19.25
N ARG A 243 1.15 12.17 -19.67
CA ARG A 243 0.17 11.65 -20.63
C ARG A 243 -1.26 11.70 -20.10
N ILE A 244 -1.42 11.56 -18.77
CA ILE A 244 -2.70 11.69 -18.07
C ILE A 244 -2.52 12.52 -16.80
N HIS A 245 -3.63 13.04 -16.26
CA HIS A 245 -3.60 13.82 -15.02
C HIS A 245 -2.97 13.00 -13.88
N PRO A 246 -2.07 13.57 -13.07
CA PRO A 246 -1.30 12.81 -12.08
C PRO A 246 -2.16 12.04 -11.07
N LYS A 247 -3.33 12.53 -10.74
CA LYS A 247 -4.26 11.87 -9.79
C LYS A 247 -5.42 11.14 -10.47
N THR A 248 -5.30 10.85 -11.77
CA THR A 248 -6.20 9.89 -12.41
C THR A 248 -6.03 8.55 -11.73
N VAL A 249 -7.13 7.97 -11.27
CA VAL A 249 -7.12 6.63 -10.69
C VAL A 249 -6.96 5.60 -11.80
N ILE A 250 -6.01 4.70 -11.61
CA ILE A 250 -5.72 3.60 -12.53
C ILE A 250 -5.72 2.26 -11.80
N PHE A 251 -5.94 1.20 -12.57
CA PHE A 251 -5.55 -0.16 -12.20
C PHE A 251 -4.27 -0.50 -12.96
N GLY A 252 -3.19 -0.71 -12.20
CA GLY A 252 -1.91 -1.13 -12.71
C GLY A 252 -1.73 -2.64 -12.62
N VAL A 253 -1.11 -3.23 -13.62
CA VAL A 253 -0.73 -4.66 -13.64
C VAL A 253 0.68 -4.82 -14.16
N GLU A 254 1.36 -5.85 -13.66
CA GLU A 254 2.60 -6.36 -14.24
C GLU A 254 2.37 -7.76 -14.82
N ILE A 255 2.73 -7.95 -16.08
CA ILE A 255 2.65 -9.24 -16.76
C ILE A 255 3.93 -9.46 -17.56
N ASN A 256 4.69 -10.49 -17.20
CA ASN A 256 5.96 -10.81 -17.87
C ASN A 256 6.94 -9.62 -17.96
N GLY A 257 7.02 -8.79 -16.92
CA GLY A 257 7.88 -7.62 -16.86
C GLY A 257 7.37 -6.40 -17.65
N VAL A 258 6.16 -6.45 -18.19
CA VAL A 258 5.49 -5.32 -18.83
C VAL A 258 4.44 -4.75 -17.88
N HIS A 259 4.55 -3.46 -17.60
CA HIS A 259 3.57 -2.73 -16.80
C HIS A 259 2.53 -2.07 -17.69
N LYS A 260 1.26 -2.20 -17.33
CA LYS A 260 0.15 -1.57 -18.05
C LYS A 260 -0.88 -1.00 -17.09
N ALA A 261 -1.38 0.19 -17.40
CA ALA A 261 -2.37 0.90 -16.61
C ALA A 261 -3.68 1.07 -17.37
N TYR A 262 -4.78 0.84 -16.66
CA TYR A 262 -6.16 1.02 -17.11
C TYR A 262 -6.83 2.08 -16.26
N LYS A 263 -7.37 3.14 -16.87
CA LYS A 263 -8.09 4.17 -16.11
C LYS A 263 -9.35 3.57 -15.49
N GLU A 264 -9.59 3.85 -14.21
CA GLU A 264 -10.79 3.39 -13.52
C GLU A 264 -12.07 3.86 -14.23
N ASP A 265 -12.07 5.07 -14.78
CA ASP A 265 -13.21 5.61 -15.49
C ASP A 265 -13.55 4.84 -16.77
N ASP A 266 -12.57 4.25 -17.44
CA ASP A 266 -12.82 3.45 -18.66
C ASP A 266 -13.53 2.15 -18.29
N ILE A 267 -13.11 1.44 -17.24
CA ILE A 267 -13.78 0.23 -16.78
C ILE A 267 -15.17 0.52 -16.18
N LYS A 268 -15.34 1.66 -15.49
CA LYS A 268 -16.65 2.10 -15.00
C LYS A 268 -17.66 2.34 -16.12
N LYS A 269 -17.21 2.88 -17.26
CA LYS A 269 -18.07 3.14 -18.42
C LYS A 269 -18.46 1.88 -19.17
N THR A 270 -17.52 0.95 -19.34
CA THR A 270 -17.71 -0.23 -20.18
C THR A 270 -18.18 -1.46 -19.39
N GLY A 271 -17.84 -1.55 -18.11
CA GLY A 271 -18.03 -2.74 -17.28
C GLY A 271 -17.10 -3.90 -17.63
N LEU A 272 -16.52 -3.88 -18.83
CA LEU A 272 -15.69 -4.92 -19.39
C LEU A 272 -14.63 -4.32 -20.31
N ILE A 273 -13.37 -4.75 -20.15
CA ILE A 273 -12.27 -4.48 -21.07
C ILE A 273 -11.60 -5.82 -21.41
N GLU A 274 -11.34 -6.07 -22.68
CA GLU A 274 -10.48 -7.16 -23.15
C GLU A 274 -9.24 -6.56 -23.80
N ASP A 275 -8.06 -7.10 -23.46
CA ASP A 275 -6.78 -6.59 -23.93
C ASP A 275 -5.72 -7.70 -24.02
N THR A 276 -4.55 -7.35 -24.52
CA THR A 276 -3.39 -8.24 -24.56
C THR A 276 -2.18 -7.50 -23.99
N VAL A 277 -1.57 -8.04 -22.94
CA VAL A 277 -0.37 -7.48 -22.28
C VAL A 277 0.74 -8.52 -22.36
N ALA A 278 1.89 -8.16 -22.93
CA ALA A 278 3.03 -9.07 -23.11
C ALA A 278 2.64 -10.45 -23.69
N GLY A 279 1.71 -10.47 -24.64
CA GLY A 279 1.20 -11.70 -25.29
C GLY A 279 0.16 -12.47 -24.48
N VAL A 280 -0.18 -12.05 -23.27
CA VAL A 280 -1.22 -12.64 -22.43
C VAL A 280 -2.54 -11.92 -22.65
N LYS A 281 -3.58 -12.67 -23.03
CA LYS A 281 -4.93 -12.12 -23.15
C LYS A 281 -5.53 -11.93 -21.76
N VAL A 282 -5.97 -10.73 -21.47
CA VAL A 282 -6.55 -10.35 -20.18
C VAL A 282 -7.97 -9.83 -20.35
N LYS A 283 -8.77 -10.06 -19.31
CA LYS A 283 -10.13 -9.57 -19.20
C LYS A 283 -10.28 -8.84 -17.88
N LEU A 284 -10.73 -7.59 -17.94
CA LEU A 284 -11.05 -6.77 -16.77
C LEU A 284 -12.58 -6.69 -16.68
N GLU A 285 -13.14 -7.07 -15.55
CA GLU A 285 -14.59 -7.01 -15.29
C GLU A 285 -14.84 -6.30 -13.96
N ARG A 286 -15.80 -5.37 -13.98
CA ARG A 286 -16.30 -4.72 -12.77
C ARG A 286 -17.62 -5.37 -12.36
N ASP A 287 -17.69 -5.88 -11.14
CA ASP A 287 -18.90 -6.49 -10.58
C ASP A 287 -19.80 -5.48 -9.85
N ASN A 288 -20.93 -5.97 -9.28
CA ASN A 288 -21.91 -5.15 -8.58
C ASN A 288 -21.42 -4.66 -7.22
N ALA A 289 -20.42 -5.30 -6.62
CA ALA A 289 -19.76 -4.83 -5.39
C ALA A 289 -18.74 -3.72 -5.65
N GLY A 290 -18.44 -3.47 -6.94
CA GLY A 290 -17.44 -2.49 -7.37
C GLY A 290 -16.04 -3.07 -7.55
N ILE A 291 -15.86 -4.37 -7.32
CA ILE A 291 -14.58 -5.06 -7.51
C ILE A 291 -14.25 -5.10 -9.01
N VAL A 292 -13.03 -4.72 -9.34
CA VAL A 292 -12.47 -4.93 -10.68
C VAL A 292 -11.58 -6.15 -10.65
N LYS A 293 -12.02 -7.23 -11.30
CA LYS A 293 -11.24 -8.45 -11.44
C LYS A 293 -10.50 -8.45 -12.77
N ILE A 294 -9.21 -8.77 -12.74
CA ILE A 294 -8.38 -8.94 -13.93
C ILE A 294 -8.02 -10.42 -14.04
N THR A 295 -8.32 -11.04 -15.17
CA THR A 295 -8.16 -12.49 -15.35
C THR A 295 -7.36 -12.76 -16.63
N ASN A 296 -6.39 -13.67 -16.54
CA ASN A 296 -5.81 -14.29 -17.72
C ASN A 296 -6.85 -15.20 -18.37
N THR A 297 -7.29 -14.88 -19.59
CA THR A 297 -8.39 -15.60 -20.24
C THR A 297 -8.03 -17.03 -20.65
N ALA A 298 -6.73 -17.35 -20.77
CA ALA A 298 -6.28 -18.68 -21.16
C ALA A 298 -6.20 -19.64 -19.96
N SER A 299 -5.69 -19.18 -18.81
CA SER A 299 -5.57 -20.01 -17.60
C SER A 299 -6.76 -19.89 -16.65
N GLY A 300 -7.53 -18.80 -16.73
CA GLY A 300 -8.59 -18.47 -15.78
C GLY A 300 -8.05 -17.90 -14.45
N GLU A 301 -6.74 -17.70 -14.31
CA GLU A 301 -6.12 -17.18 -13.11
C GLU A 301 -6.35 -15.68 -12.97
N GLU A 302 -6.57 -15.25 -11.75
CA GLU A 302 -6.64 -13.83 -11.42
C GLU A 302 -5.24 -13.23 -11.41
N ILE A 303 -5.12 -12.05 -12.03
CA ILE A 303 -3.91 -11.26 -12.06
C ILE A 303 -4.02 -10.21 -10.95
N VAL A 304 -3.03 -10.14 -10.09
CA VAL A 304 -2.93 -9.13 -9.05
C VAL A 304 -2.85 -7.76 -9.71
N LYS A 305 -3.59 -6.82 -9.15
CA LYS A 305 -3.66 -5.44 -9.62
C LYS A 305 -3.49 -4.50 -8.46
N GLU A 306 -2.94 -3.35 -8.72
CA GLU A 306 -2.92 -2.22 -7.79
C GLU A 306 -3.85 -1.11 -8.26
N ARG A 307 -4.45 -0.39 -7.33
CA ARG A 307 -5.28 0.77 -7.61
C ARG A 307 -4.65 2.01 -6.99
N ASP A 308 -4.12 2.87 -7.86
CA ASP A 308 -3.31 4.02 -7.49
C ASP A 308 -3.68 5.27 -8.26
N PHE A 309 -3.19 6.40 -7.80
CA PHE A 309 -3.04 7.55 -8.67
C PHE A 309 -1.93 7.32 -9.69
N TRP A 310 -2.13 7.81 -10.92
CA TRP A 310 -1.19 7.65 -12.01
C TRP A 310 0.25 8.04 -11.66
N PHE A 311 0.44 9.18 -10.99
CA PHE A 311 1.78 9.63 -10.62
C PHE A 311 2.48 8.64 -9.67
N ALA A 312 1.74 8.04 -8.74
CA ALA A 312 2.28 7.11 -7.75
C ALA A 312 2.71 5.81 -8.43
N TRP A 313 1.84 5.22 -9.23
CA TRP A 313 2.17 4.04 -10.04
C TRP A 313 3.39 4.29 -10.94
N TYR A 314 3.36 5.38 -11.71
CA TYR A 314 4.43 5.68 -12.67
C TYR A 314 5.79 5.98 -11.99
N ALA A 315 5.79 6.52 -10.78
CA ALA A 315 7.00 6.77 -10.02
C ALA A 315 7.80 5.49 -9.73
N PHE A 316 7.10 4.37 -9.52
CA PHE A 316 7.70 3.05 -9.27
C PHE A 316 7.84 2.23 -10.55
N HIS A 317 6.93 2.37 -11.49
CA HIS A 317 6.87 1.60 -12.75
C HIS A 317 7.00 2.51 -13.98
N PRO A 318 8.18 3.12 -14.20
CA PRO A 318 8.41 3.91 -15.40
C PRO A 318 8.30 3.01 -16.64
N ASN A 319 7.93 3.60 -17.79
CA ASN A 319 7.63 2.90 -19.04
C ASN A 319 6.31 2.11 -19.05
N THR A 320 5.44 2.34 -18.07
CA THR A 320 4.08 1.76 -18.09
C THR A 320 3.34 2.14 -19.38
N GLU A 321 2.75 1.14 -20.03
CA GLU A 321 1.80 1.32 -21.11
C GLU A 321 0.46 1.81 -20.56
N VAL A 322 -0.22 2.69 -21.29
CA VAL A 322 -1.57 3.13 -20.95
C VAL A 322 -2.56 2.54 -21.94
N TYR A 323 -3.60 1.87 -21.43
CA TYR A 323 -4.70 1.39 -22.25
C TYR A 323 -5.43 2.58 -22.88
N ASN A 324 -5.66 2.51 -24.19
CA ASN A 324 -6.48 3.44 -24.95
C ASN A 324 -7.62 2.63 -25.58
N PRO A 325 -8.89 2.92 -25.21
CA PRO A 325 -10.06 2.22 -25.73
C PRO A 325 -10.28 2.44 -27.23
#